data_41a8b821f6f8fdfd950c839353c7a188
#
_entry.id   41a8b821f6f8fdfd950c839353c7a188
#
_cell.length_a   1.000
_cell.length_b   1.000
_cell.length_c   1.000
_cell.angle_alpha   90.00
_cell.angle_beta   90.00
_cell.angle_gamma   90.00
#
_symmetry.space_group_name_H-M   'P 1'
#
loop_
_entity.id
_entity.type
_entity.pdbx_description
1 polymer ?
#
loop_
_entity_poly.entity_id
_entity_poly.type
_entity_poly.pdbx_seq_one_letter_code
_entity_poly.pdbx_strand_id
1 'polypeptide(L)'
;GQGEYTFPNGLKYVGEFKDGKEHGQGILTSPDGNKYEGEFKDDKRHGQGTFTFSGGNEYEGEFKDGKEHGQGIFTSPNGDKYEGEYKDGERNGQGTYTFGKGEWEGDKYVGEYKDGEEHGQGTYTWSNGEKYKGEWKDGKEHGQGTYTYPDGRKYVGEWKDGKRHGKGTY
;
A
#
# COMPACT_ATOMS: atom_id res chain seq x y z
N GLY A 1 1.50 -16.15 -29.01
CA GLY A 1 2.78 -15.71 -29.62
C GLY A 1 3.18 -14.33 -29.19
N GLN A 2 4.41 -13.91 -29.47
CA GLN A 2 4.92 -12.57 -29.16
C GLN A 2 4.42 -11.54 -30.17
N GLY A 3 4.16 -10.30 -29.73
CA GLY A 3 3.70 -9.23 -30.60
C GLY A 3 3.82 -7.85 -29.98
N GLU A 4 3.52 -6.85 -30.81
CA GLU A 4 3.46 -5.44 -30.42
C GLU A 4 2.16 -4.86 -30.96
N TYR A 5 1.46 -4.07 -30.14
CA TYR A 5 0.25 -3.38 -30.55
C TYR A 5 0.20 -1.97 -29.96
N THR A 6 -0.11 -0.99 -30.81
CA THR A 6 -0.33 0.39 -30.37
C THR A 6 -1.81 0.72 -30.51
N PHE A 7 -2.46 1.04 -29.41
CA PHE A 7 -3.87 1.41 -29.34
C PHE A 7 -4.09 2.83 -29.89
N PRO A 8 -5.31 3.16 -30.37
CA PRO A 8 -5.62 4.50 -30.86
C PRO A 8 -5.40 5.64 -29.86
N ASN A 9 -5.48 5.36 -28.55
CA ASN A 9 -5.20 6.30 -27.48
C ASN A 9 -3.70 6.46 -27.14
N GLY A 10 -2.83 5.79 -27.91
CA GLY A 10 -1.38 5.85 -27.73
C GLY A 10 -0.79 4.86 -26.72
N LEU A 11 -1.61 4.05 -26.06
CA LEU A 11 -1.10 2.92 -25.27
C LEU A 11 -0.33 1.95 -26.16
N LYS A 12 0.79 1.45 -25.69
CA LYS A 12 1.62 0.48 -26.42
C LYS A 12 1.81 -0.77 -25.57
N TYR A 13 1.40 -1.91 -26.13
CA TYR A 13 1.67 -3.23 -25.55
C TYR A 13 2.77 -3.96 -26.35
N VAL A 14 3.69 -4.57 -25.63
CA VAL A 14 4.72 -5.47 -26.19
C VAL A 14 4.75 -6.72 -25.30
N GLY A 15 4.41 -7.88 -25.87
CA GLY A 15 4.37 -9.08 -25.06
C GLY A 15 3.70 -10.27 -25.73
N GLU A 16 3.25 -11.18 -24.92
CA GLU A 16 2.60 -12.39 -25.38
C GLU A 16 1.12 -12.16 -25.69
N PHE A 17 0.63 -12.83 -26.77
CA PHE A 17 -0.78 -12.86 -27.15
C PHE A 17 -1.29 -14.30 -27.20
N LYS A 18 -2.51 -14.49 -26.74
CA LYS A 18 -3.28 -15.73 -26.89
C LYS A 18 -4.70 -15.41 -27.32
N ASP A 19 -5.15 -16.06 -28.39
CA ASP A 19 -6.49 -15.87 -28.96
C ASP A 19 -6.86 -14.40 -29.21
N GLY A 20 -5.87 -13.61 -29.67
CA GLY A 20 -6.01 -12.18 -29.99
C GLY A 20 -6.00 -11.25 -28.78
N LYS A 21 -5.74 -11.75 -27.59
CA LYS A 21 -5.71 -10.99 -26.33
C LYS A 21 -4.31 -10.93 -25.74
N GLU A 22 -3.99 -9.85 -25.03
CA GLU A 22 -2.82 -9.75 -24.18
C GLU A 22 -2.84 -10.88 -23.15
N HIS A 23 -1.75 -11.64 -23.07
CA HIS A 23 -1.65 -12.81 -22.20
C HIS A 23 -0.19 -13.09 -21.85
N GLY A 24 0.09 -13.85 -20.76
CA GLY A 24 1.46 -14.15 -20.37
C GLY A 24 2.27 -12.92 -19.99
N GLN A 25 3.54 -12.86 -20.33
CA GLN A 25 4.41 -11.74 -19.97
C GLN A 25 4.30 -10.61 -21.01
N GLY A 26 4.24 -9.36 -20.50
CA GLY A 26 4.15 -8.20 -21.36
C GLY A 26 4.50 -6.89 -20.67
N ILE A 27 4.67 -5.86 -21.51
CA ILE A 27 4.92 -4.49 -21.09
C ILE A 27 3.84 -3.60 -21.71
N LEU A 28 3.14 -2.84 -20.90
CA LEU A 28 2.17 -1.83 -21.31
C LEU A 28 2.69 -0.45 -20.92
N THR A 29 2.85 0.44 -21.89
CA THR A 29 3.32 1.80 -21.69
C THR A 29 2.27 2.79 -22.16
N SER A 30 1.99 3.81 -21.34
CA SER A 30 1.08 4.89 -21.71
C SER A 30 1.82 6.15 -22.16
N PRO A 31 1.19 7.03 -22.97
CA PRO A 31 1.82 8.26 -23.45
C PRO A 31 2.22 9.24 -22.34
N ASP A 32 1.55 9.19 -21.20
CA ASP A 32 1.83 9.99 -19.99
C ASP A 32 2.99 9.46 -19.16
N GLY A 33 3.61 8.33 -19.58
CA GLY A 33 4.79 7.76 -18.96
C GLY A 33 4.55 6.70 -17.89
N ASN A 34 3.29 6.28 -17.66
CA ASN A 34 3.04 5.11 -16.81
C ASN A 34 3.47 3.83 -17.54
N LYS A 35 4.03 2.88 -16.81
CA LYS A 35 4.49 1.59 -17.33
C LYS A 35 4.02 0.46 -16.43
N TYR A 36 3.48 -0.60 -17.02
CA TYR A 36 3.31 -1.89 -16.38
C TYR A 36 4.20 -2.93 -17.04
N GLU A 37 4.87 -3.74 -16.26
CA GLU A 37 5.67 -4.88 -16.71
C GLU A 37 5.32 -6.09 -15.84
N GLY A 38 4.80 -7.16 -16.45
CA GLY A 38 4.37 -8.33 -15.71
C GLY A 38 3.41 -9.22 -16.46
N GLU A 39 2.64 -9.98 -15.71
CA GLU A 39 1.71 -10.94 -16.25
C GLU A 39 0.38 -10.29 -16.71
N PHE A 40 -0.14 -10.81 -17.82
CA PHE A 40 -1.45 -10.49 -18.36
C PHE A 40 -2.32 -11.73 -18.52
N LYS A 41 -3.61 -11.54 -18.36
CA LYS A 41 -4.61 -12.54 -18.66
C LYS A 41 -5.84 -11.87 -19.25
N ASP A 42 -6.19 -12.26 -20.48
CA ASP A 42 -7.37 -11.79 -21.19
C ASP A 42 -7.50 -10.26 -21.18
N ASP A 43 -6.45 -9.56 -21.67
CA ASP A 43 -6.32 -8.11 -21.75
C ASP A 43 -6.27 -7.36 -20.41
N LYS A 44 -5.97 -8.07 -19.31
CA LYS A 44 -5.88 -7.47 -17.97
C LYS A 44 -4.57 -7.81 -17.30
N ARG A 45 -4.01 -6.87 -16.56
CA ARG A 45 -2.91 -7.14 -15.63
C ARG A 45 -3.35 -8.21 -14.64
N HIS A 46 -2.51 -9.22 -14.46
CA HIS A 46 -2.82 -10.36 -13.62
C HIS A 46 -1.51 -10.96 -13.05
N GLY A 47 -1.57 -11.79 -12.00
CA GLY A 47 -0.36 -12.40 -11.44
C GLY A 47 0.65 -11.38 -10.93
N GLN A 48 1.93 -11.64 -11.11
CA GLN A 48 3.01 -10.76 -10.65
C GLN A 48 3.33 -9.66 -11.65
N GLY A 49 3.59 -8.46 -11.16
CA GLY A 49 3.99 -7.35 -12.01
C GLY A 49 4.46 -6.12 -11.25
N THR A 50 5.05 -5.21 -12.00
CA THR A 50 5.50 -3.89 -11.52
C THR A 50 4.78 -2.80 -12.28
N PHE A 51 4.15 -1.88 -11.58
CA PHE A 51 3.56 -0.68 -12.14
C PHE A 51 4.36 0.55 -11.71
N THR A 52 4.97 1.23 -12.67
CA THR A 52 5.70 2.47 -12.45
C THR A 52 4.84 3.63 -12.92
N PHE A 53 4.49 4.52 -12.02
CA PHE A 53 3.73 5.74 -12.29
C PHE A 53 4.65 6.81 -12.87
N SER A 54 4.13 7.67 -13.74
CA SER A 54 4.89 8.78 -14.35
C SER A 54 5.51 9.74 -13.33
N GLY A 55 4.92 9.83 -12.13
CA GLY A 55 5.44 10.61 -11.00
C GLY A 55 6.56 9.93 -10.21
N GLY A 56 6.98 8.71 -10.59
CA GLY A 56 8.07 7.96 -9.95
C GLY A 56 7.62 7.08 -8.77
N ASN A 57 6.33 7.03 -8.45
CA ASN A 57 5.80 5.99 -7.56
C ASN A 57 5.90 4.62 -8.25
N GLU A 58 6.04 3.56 -7.47
CA GLU A 58 6.10 2.20 -7.97
C GLU A 58 5.29 1.26 -7.10
N TYR A 59 4.55 0.35 -7.73
CA TYR A 59 3.94 -0.80 -7.09
C TYR A 59 4.54 -2.08 -7.67
N GLU A 60 5.02 -2.95 -6.82
CA GLU A 60 5.50 -4.29 -7.17
C GLU A 60 4.70 -5.33 -6.38
N GLY A 61 4.03 -6.25 -7.05
CA GLY A 61 3.24 -7.27 -6.38
C GLY A 61 2.23 -7.96 -7.26
N GLU A 62 1.20 -8.49 -6.60
CA GLU A 62 0.15 -9.25 -7.27
C GLU A 62 -0.92 -8.33 -7.87
N PHE A 63 -1.43 -8.73 -9.04
CA PHE A 63 -2.55 -8.12 -9.73
C PHE A 63 -3.65 -9.15 -9.97
N LYS A 64 -4.88 -8.72 -9.88
CA LYS A 64 -6.06 -9.51 -10.26
C LYS A 64 -7.04 -8.63 -11.00
N ASP A 65 -7.41 -9.06 -12.22
CA ASP A 65 -8.39 -8.37 -13.06
C ASP A 65 -8.09 -6.87 -13.27
N GLY A 66 -6.79 -6.53 -13.40
CA GLY A 66 -6.32 -5.18 -13.65
C GLY A 66 -6.03 -4.32 -12.43
N LYS A 67 -6.27 -4.84 -11.21
CA LYS A 67 -6.08 -4.11 -9.95
C LYS A 67 -5.02 -4.77 -9.07
N GLU A 68 -4.35 -3.97 -8.24
CA GLU A 68 -3.48 -4.45 -7.18
C GLU A 68 -4.27 -5.38 -6.24
N HIS A 69 -3.69 -6.52 -5.91
CA HIS A 69 -4.33 -7.56 -5.10
C HIS A 69 -3.29 -8.39 -4.37
N GLY A 70 -3.67 -9.17 -3.34
CA GLY A 70 -2.74 -10.03 -2.61
C GLY A 70 -1.58 -9.25 -1.99
N GLN A 71 -0.37 -9.78 -2.05
CA GLN A 71 0.81 -9.14 -1.48
C GLN A 71 1.44 -8.14 -2.45
N GLY A 72 1.82 -6.98 -1.94
CA GLY A 72 2.47 -5.95 -2.74
C GLY A 72 3.28 -4.96 -1.93
N ILE A 73 4.17 -4.27 -2.65
CA ILE A 73 5.02 -3.21 -2.13
C ILE A 73 4.76 -1.95 -2.95
N PHE A 74 4.41 -0.86 -2.28
CA PHE A 74 4.33 0.46 -2.88
C PHE A 74 5.47 1.32 -2.36
N THR A 75 6.15 2.03 -3.25
CA THR A 75 7.25 2.94 -2.91
C THR A 75 7.05 4.27 -3.62
N SER A 76 7.26 5.38 -2.93
CA SER A 76 7.25 6.72 -3.50
C SER A 76 8.65 7.34 -3.56
N PRO A 77 8.87 8.39 -4.40
CA PRO A 77 10.18 9.02 -4.56
C PRO A 77 10.77 9.62 -3.29
N ASN A 78 9.93 10.02 -2.32
CA ASN A 78 10.40 10.51 -1.02
C ASN A 78 10.81 9.37 -0.08
N GLY A 79 10.62 8.10 -0.49
CA GLY A 79 10.98 6.93 0.30
C GLY A 79 9.86 6.39 1.19
N ASP A 80 8.62 6.90 1.08
CA ASP A 80 7.47 6.25 1.71
C ASP A 80 7.35 4.83 1.15
N LYS A 81 7.12 3.86 2.01
CA LYS A 81 6.97 2.46 1.63
C LYS A 81 5.79 1.84 2.37
N TYR A 82 4.89 1.23 1.61
CA TYR A 82 3.91 0.28 2.14
C TYR A 82 4.29 -1.13 1.68
N GLU A 83 4.21 -2.09 2.58
CA GLU A 83 4.43 -3.50 2.30
C GLU A 83 3.33 -4.31 3.01
N GLY A 84 2.49 -4.99 2.24
CA GLY A 84 1.36 -5.71 2.82
C GLY A 84 0.31 -6.14 1.82
N GLU A 85 -0.88 -6.38 2.35
CA GLU A 85 -2.01 -6.90 1.60
C GLU A 85 -2.79 -5.80 0.88
N TYR A 86 -3.24 -6.14 -0.33
CA TYR A 86 -4.11 -5.33 -1.18
C TYR A 86 -5.36 -6.12 -1.56
N LYS A 87 -6.44 -5.41 -1.72
CA LYS A 87 -7.70 -5.93 -2.27
C LYS A 87 -8.32 -4.87 -3.17
N ASP A 88 -8.55 -5.24 -4.45
CA ASP A 88 -9.22 -4.40 -5.44
C ASP A 88 -8.61 -2.99 -5.60
N GLY A 89 -7.28 -2.87 -5.46
CA GLY A 89 -6.52 -1.64 -5.61
C GLY A 89 -6.30 -0.85 -4.32
N GLU A 90 -6.79 -1.33 -3.17
CA GLU A 90 -6.66 -0.65 -1.88
C GLU A 90 -5.90 -1.50 -0.87
N ARG A 91 -5.16 -0.85 0.04
CA ARG A 91 -4.54 -1.53 1.20
C ARG A 91 -5.64 -2.15 2.04
N ASN A 92 -5.53 -3.45 2.31
CA ASN A 92 -6.57 -4.20 3.02
C ASN A 92 -5.97 -5.47 3.63
N GLY A 93 -6.11 -5.68 4.92
CA GLY A 93 -5.46 -6.75 5.67
C GLY A 93 -4.21 -6.29 6.40
N GLN A 94 -3.21 -7.14 6.57
CA GLN A 94 -2.00 -6.80 7.30
C GLN A 94 -1.01 -6.01 6.43
N GLY A 95 -0.40 -4.98 7.03
CA GLY A 95 0.61 -4.20 6.32
C GLY A 95 1.53 -3.40 7.23
N THR A 96 2.61 -2.95 6.64
CA THR A 96 3.59 -2.06 7.24
C THR A 96 3.75 -0.82 6.37
N TYR A 97 3.58 0.36 6.96
CA TYR A 97 3.90 1.64 6.34
C TYR A 97 5.12 2.26 7.01
N THR A 98 6.09 2.66 6.24
CA THR A 98 7.27 3.40 6.71
C THR A 98 7.29 4.75 6.01
N PHE A 99 7.37 5.81 6.78
CA PHE A 99 7.41 7.18 6.26
C PHE A 99 8.82 7.54 5.80
N GLY A 100 8.94 7.98 4.56
CA GLY A 100 10.17 8.48 3.96
C GLY A 100 10.46 9.92 4.36
N LYS A 101 11.27 10.61 3.54
CA LYS A 101 11.68 12.00 3.80
C LYS A 101 10.47 12.94 3.89
N GLY A 102 10.41 13.71 4.97
CA GLY A 102 9.35 14.67 5.23
C GLY A 102 9.10 14.87 6.72
N GLU A 103 7.92 15.36 7.06
CA GLU A 103 7.52 15.69 8.44
C GLU A 103 7.53 14.46 9.37
N TRP A 104 7.21 13.28 8.85
CA TRP A 104 7.13 12.02 9.61
C TRP A 104 8.23 11.02 9.25
N GLU A 105 9.37 11.53 8.77
CA GLU A 105 10.50 10.68 8.40
C GLU A 105 10.91 9.74 9.54
N GLY A 106 10.91 8.43 9.23
CA GLY A 106 11.27 7.39 10.18
C GLY A 106 10.11 6.87 11.04
N ASP A 107 8.93 7.47 10.96
CA ASP A 107 7.73 6.93 11.58
C ASP A 107 7.33 5.61 10.90
N LYS A 108 6.63 4.74 11.64
CA LYS A 108 6.23 3.42 11.14
C LYS A 108 4.90 2.99 11.72
N TYR A 109 4.01 2.51 10.86
CA TYR A 109 2.81 1.78 11.26
C TYR A 109 2.94 0.31 10.88
N VAL A 110 2.52 -0.58 11.78
CA VAL A 110 2.39 -2.03 11.53
C VAL A 110 1.05 -2.48 12.07
N GLY A 111 0.18 -2.98 11.21
CA GLY A 111 -1.15 -3.41 11.63
C GLY A 111 -2.12 -3.68 10.50
N GLU A 112 -3.39 -3.66 10.86
CA GLU A 112 -4.49 -3.91 9.95
C GLU A 112 -4.86 -2.66 9.16
N TYR A 113 -5.26 -2.88 7.90
CA TYR A 113 -5.80 -1.89 6.98
C TYR A 113 -7.18 -2.31 6.50
N LYS A 114 -8.04 -1.35 6.28
CA LYS A 114 -9.33 -1.54 5.65
C LYS A 114 -9.62 -0.35 4.74
N ASP A 115 -9.96 -0.63 3.47
CA ASP A 115 -10.33 0.38 2.48
C ASP A 115 -9.29 1.53 2.40
N GLY A 116 -7.99 1.17 2.45
CA GLY A 116 -6.85 2.09 2.35
C GLY A 116 -6.38 2.74 3.64
N GLU A 117 -7.12 2.64 4.75
CA GLU A 117 -6.83 3.31 6.02
C GLU A 117 -6.46 2.31 7.14
N GLU A 118 -5.66 2.79 8.13
CA GLU A 118 -5.36 2.02 9.34
C GLU A 118 -6.66 1.69 10.09
N HIS A 119 -6.82 0.42 10.41
CA HIS A 119 -8.02 -0.12 11.06
C HIS A 119 -7.67 -1.30 11.97
N GLY A 120 -8.61 -1.75 12.83
CA GLY A 120 -8.40 -2.92 13.67
C GLY A 120 -7.23 -2.76 14.64
N GLN A 121 -6.37 -3.76 14.75
CA GLN A 121 -5.21 -3.73 15.65
C GLN A 121 -3.96 -3.23 14.93
N GLY A 122 -3.24 -2.30 15.55
CA GLY A 122 -2.01 -1.76 14.98
C GLY A 122 -1.07 -1.12 15.99
N THR A 123 0.16 -0.93 15.54
CA THR A 123 1.21 -0.26 16.29
C THR A 123 1.80 0.86 15.43
N TYR A 124 1.72 2.07 15.93
CA TYR A 124 2.44 3.22 15.37
C TYR A 124 3.68 3.51 16.23
N THR A 125 4.81 3.66 15.60
CA THR A 125 6.07 4.02 16.24
C THR A 125 6.56 5.33 15.62
N TRP A 126 6.65 6.36 16.43
CA TRP A 126 7.22 7.65 16.03
C TRP A 126 8.75 7.59 16.00
N SER A 127 9.34 8.37 15.15
CA SER A 127 10.81 8.48 15.00
C SER A 127 11.52 8.95 16.29
N ASN A 128 10.80 9.64 17.17
CA ASN A 128 11.30 10.06 18.49
C ASN A 128 11.27 8.94 19.55
N GLY A 129 10.81 7.73 19.19
CA GLY A 129 10.73 6.56 20.10
C GLY A 129 9.41 6.41 20.83
N GLU A 130 8.47 7.33 20.69
CA GLU A 130 7.12 7.14 21.18
C GLU A 130 6.43 5.99 20.41
N LYS A 131 5.44 5.35 21.05
CA LYS A 131 4.71 4.24 20.46
C LYS A 131 3.26 4.21 20.93
N TYR A 132 2.35 4.02 20.00
CA TYR A 132 0.97 3.62 20.28
C TYR A 132 0.74 2.18 19.81
N LYS A 133 0.14 1.36 20.65
CA LYS A 133 -0.32 0.01 20.31
C LYS A 133 -1.77 -0.16 20.78
N GLY A 134 -2.67 -0.43 19.86
CA GLY A 134 -4.08 -0.57 20.21
C GLY A 134 -4.99 -0.64 19.00
N GLU A 135 -6.24 -0.28 19.23
CA GLU A 135 -7.28 -0.24 18.21
C GLU A 135 -7.18 1.01 17.34
N TRP A 136 -7.48 0.86 16.07
CA TRP A 136 -7.51 1.90 15.04
C TRP A 136 -8.85 1.90 14.33
N LYS A 137 -9.31 3.06 13.96
CA LYS A 137 -10.51 3.24 13.16
C LYS A 137 -10.34 4.43 12.24
N ASP A 138 -10.50 4.17 10.92
CA ASP A 138 -10.47 5.20 9.87
C ASP A 138 -9.22 6.12 10.03
N GLY A 139 -8.03 5.49 10.15
CA GLY A 139 -6.74 6.17 10.27
C GLY A 139 -6.43 6.83 11.62
N LYS A 140 -7.23 6.56 12.67
CA LYS A 140 -7.06 7.20 13.99
C LYS A 140 -7.06 6.17 15.12
N GLU A 141 -6.29 6.50 16.19
CA GLU A 141 -6.33 5.72 17.44
C GLU A 141 -7.76 5.73 18.01
N HIS A 142 -8.25 4.56 18.33
CA HIS A 142 -9.61 4.34 18.81
C HIS A 142 -9.64 3.21 19.84
N GLY A 143 -10.78 3.03 20.57
CA GLY A 143 -10.98 1.90 21.49
C GLY A 143 -9.91 1.82 22.56
N GLN A 144 -9.41 0.62 22.83
CA GLN A 144 -8.39 0.39 23.84
C GLN A 144 -6.99 0.49 23.27
N GLY A 145 -6.09 1.20 23.94
CA GLY A 145 -4.71 1.35 23.50
C GLY A 145 -3.72 1.70 24.60
N THR A 146 -2.46 1.41 24.30
CA THR A 146 -1.31 1.73 25.14
C THR A 146 -0.41 2.70 24.41
N TYR A 147 -0.17 3.87 24.99
CA TYR A 147 0.83 4.81 24.54
C TYR A 147 2.06 4.71 25.43
N THR A 148 3.21 4.54 24.82
CA THR A 148 4.50 4.41 25.52
C THR A 148 5.39 5.60 25.16
N TYR A 149 5.91 6.28 26.17
CA TYR A 149 6.87 7.38 26.05
C TYR A 149 8.30 6.86 25.90
N PRO A 150 9.24 7.64 25.37
CA PRO A 150 10.65 7.23 25.23
C PRO A 150 11.32 6.87 26.57
N ASP A 151 10.90 7.47 27.67
CA ASP A 151 11.39 7.20 29.02
C ASP A 151 10.77 5.95 29.67
N GLY A 152 9.91 5.24 28.94
CA GLY A 152 9.26 4.00 29.37
C GLY A 152 7.95 4.19 30.13
N ARG A 153 7.54 5.41 30.48
CA ARG A 153 6.21 5.67 31.01
C ARG A 153 5.14 5.25 30.00
N LYS A 154 3.97 4.86 30.50
CA LYS A 154 2.86 4.39 29.65
C LYS A 154 1.55 5.03 30.08
N TYR A 155 0.71 5.28 29.10
CA TYR A 155 -0.72 5.49 29.31
C TYR A 155 -1.47 4.28 28.75
N VAL A 156 -2.34 3.68 29.52
CA VAL A 156 -3.21 2.57 29.11
C VAL A 156 -4.65 3.00 29.33
N GLY A 157 -5.45 3.02 28.27
CA GLY A 157 -6.83 3.48 28.39
C GLY A 157 -7.58 3.59 27.08
N GLU A 158 -8.71 4.28 27.17
CA GLU A 158 -9.60 4.51 26.05
C GLU A 158 -9.12 5.65 25.14
N TRP A 159 -9.37 5.49 23.85
CA TRP A 159 -9.04 6.44 22.78
C TRP A 159 -10.25 6.67 21.88
N LYS A 160 -10.40 7.87 21.41
CA LYS A 160 -11.44 8.24 20.45
C LYS A 160 -10.91 9.32 19.51
N ASP A 161 -10.98 9.04 18.20
CA ASP A 161 -10.59 9.97 17.14
C ASP A 161 -9.20 10.61 17.36
N GLY A 162 -8.20 9.76 17.71
CA GLY A 162 -6.82 10.18 17.94
C GLY A 162 -6.55 10.85 19.29
N LYS A 163 -7.51 10.81 20.22
CA LYS A 163 -7.37 11.46 21.54
C LYS A 163 -7.67 10.48 22.67
N ARG A 164 -6.97 10.66 23.79
CA ARG A 164 -7.31 9.97 25.04
C ARG A 164 -8.74 10.31 25.44
N HIS A 165 -9.51 9.31 25.79
CA HIS A 165 -10.93 9.41 26.09
C HIS A 165 -11.29 8.49 27.27
N GLY A 166 -12.37 8.83 28.01
CA GLY A 166 -12.86 7.99 29.09
C GLY A 166 -11.82 7.73 30.18
N LYS A 167 -11.71 6.45 30.60
CA LYS A 167 -10.84 6.01 31.69
C LYS A 167 -9.49 5.56 31.18
N GLY A 168 -8.43 5.91 31.88
CA GLY A 168 -7.08 5.43 31.63
C GLY A 168 -6.17 5.63 32.83
N THR A 169 -5.02 4.96 32.80
CA THR A 169 -3.98 4.98 33.85
C THR A 169 -2.62 5.31 33.23
N TYR A 170 -1.79 6.01 34.01
CA TYR A 170 -0.39 6.32 33.70
C TYR A 170 0.54 5.37 34.43
#